data_3edcab66c5de8718c620f292bfc33441
#
_entry.id   3edcab66c5de8718c620f292bfc33441
#
_cell.length_a   1.000
_cell.length_b   1.000
_cell.length_c   1.000
_cell.angle_alpha   90.00
_cell.angle_beta   90.00
_cell.angle_gamma   90.00
#
_symmetry.space_group_name_H-M   'P 1'
#
loop_
_entity.id
_entity.type
_entity.pdbx_description
1 polymer ?
#
loop_
_entity_poly.entity_id
_entity_poly.type
_entity_poly.pdbx_seq_one_letter_code
_entity_poly.pdbx_strand_id
1 'polypeptide(L)'
;MLFRSLSLTLGEDKVKSYFGMREVSYGNGGELKLNGKTHFWRFILDQGFNPDGIYTYPDVEYLEADILRGIAMGFDGARLHQRVFEPLTLYYCDKHGYPVWGEFGDWGLNLASPQAFKTFSREWLNVMKRDFNHPSIIGWCPFNETQDAYSLIGIMYEMTKQYDTTRPVIDASGWCHSAKTDILDAHDYEQSGVRLTEKYGDGGSENPSISFLSEYGGIMWAPEKYGVDGWGYGIHPENEEAFLERLRSQTHALLDSGRLCGFCYTQLTDVEEELNGLYTYDRKPKFDPAVIREIIQKKAKIEE
;
A
#
# COMPACT_ATOMS: atom_id res chain seq x y z
N MET A 1 -5.41 1.02 -16.91
CA MET A 1 -4.06 0.85 -17.49
C MET A 1 -4.17 0.21 -18.87
N LEU A 2 -3.35 0.60 -19.86
CA LEU A 2 -3.39 0.03 -21.21
C LEU A 2 -2.26 -1.01 -21.35
N PHE A 3 -2.55 -2.26 -21.08
CA PHE A 3 -1.62 -3.38 -21.24
C PHE A 3 -1.54 -3.85 -22.71
N ARG A 4 -0.33 -3.98 -23.24
CA ARG A 4 -0.07 -4.40 -24.63
C ARG A 4 1.03 -5.43 -24.67
N SER A 5 0.82 -6.51 -25.42
CA SER A 5 1.85 -7.49 -25.72
C SER A 5 2.79 -7.02 -26.82
N LEU A 6 4.06 -7.39 -26.73
CA LEU A 6 5.11 -7.13 -27.70
C LEU A 6 5.76 -8.46 -28.08
N SER A 7 5.98 -8.64 -29.38
CA SER A 7 6.75 -9.78 -29.90
C SER A 7 7.97 -9.27 -30.64
N LEU A 8 9.14 -9.71 -30.22
CA LEU A 8 10.42 -9.39 -30.84
C LEU A 8 10.91 -10.62 -31.60
N THR A 9 11.35 -10.44 -32.83
CA THR A 9 11.87 -11.53 -33.68
C THR A 9 13.22 -11.14 -34.25
N LEU A 10 14.23 -12.01 -34.07
CA LEU A 10 15.54 -11.87 -34.66
C LEU A 10 15.92 -13.22 -35.29
N GLY A 11 15.82 -13.33 -36.62
CA GLY A 11 15.94 -14.62 -37.32
C GLY A 11 14.87 -15.60 -36.85
N GLU A 12 15.28 -16.73 -36.28
CA GLU A 12 14.40 -17.78 -35.75
C GLU A 12 14.05 -17.53 -34.24
N ASP A 13 14.78 -16.64 -33.57
CA ASP A 13 14.57 -16.33 -32.17
C ASP A 13 13.36 -15.41 -31.99
N LYS A 14 12.50 -15.75 -31.02
CA LYS A 14 11.27 -15.01 -30.72
C LYS A 14 11.12 -14.80 -29.21
N VAL A 15 11.09 -13.54 -28.81
CA VAL A 15 10.85 -13.14 -27.42
C VAL A 15 9.53 -12.45 -27.31
N LYS A 16 8.73 -12.84 -26.31
CA LYS A 16 7.51 -12.16 -25.94
C LYS A 16 7.78 -11.22 -24.75
N SER A 17 7.24 -10.03 -24.82
CA SER A 17 7.30 -9.04 -23.76
C SER A 17 5.99 -8.26 -23.71
N TYR A 18 5.91 -7.26 -22.88
CA TYR A 18 4.75 -6.38 -22.76
C TYR A 18 5.16 -4.97 -22.33
N PHE A 19 4.26 -4.05 -22.45
CA PHE A 19 4.34 -2.72 -21.84
C PHE A 19 2.95 -2.24 -21.44
N GLY A 20 2.89 -1.32 -20.50
CA GLY A 20 1.65 -0.64 -20.13
C GLY A 20 1.83 0.87 -20.22
N MET A 21 0.83 1.55 -20.75
CA MET A 21 0.80 3.01 -20.83
C MET A 21 -0.15 3.57 -19.79
N ARG A 22 0.36 4.48 -18.99
CA ARG A 22 -0.40 5.25 -18.02
C ARG A 22 0.34 6.54 -17.69
N GLU A 23 -0.38 7.51 -17.19
CA GLU A 23 0.17 8.71 -16.57
C GLU A 23 -0.28 8.75 -15.12
N VAL A 24 0.65 9.00 -14.21
CA VAL A 24 0.37 9.29 -12.81
C VAL A 24 0.86 10.69 -12.53
N SER A 25 0.02 11.55 -12.02
CA SER A 25 0.40 12.90 -11.63
C SER A 25 -0.14 13.23 -10.24
N TYR A 26 0.63 14.00 -9.51
CA TYR A 26 0.27 14.50 -8.20
C TYR A 26 0.04 16.00 -8.31
N GLY A 27 -1.17 16.46 -7.99
CA GLY A 27 -1.56 17.85 -8.11
C GLY A 27 -1.17 18.69 -6.88
N ASN A 28 -1.06 20.01 -7.07
CA ASN A 28 -0.73 20.96 -6.00
C ASN A 28 -1.78 20.98 -4.85
N GLY A 29 -2.96 20.42 -5.08
CA GLY A 29 -4.02 20.26 -4.07
C GLY A 29 -3.97 18.95 -3.30
N GLY A 30 -2.95 18.13 -3.52
CA GLY A 30 -2.82 16.81 -2.88
C GLY A 30 -3.55 15.68 -3.60
N GLU A 31 -4.20 15.96 -4.74
CA GLU A 31 -4.88 14.90 -5.50
C GLU A 31 -3.90 14.08 -6.34
N LEU A 32 -4.04 12.77 -6.28
CA LEU A 32 -3.34 11.82 -7.13
C LEU A 32 -4.23 11.43 -8.32
N LYS A 33 -3.74 11.67 -9.55
CA LYS A 33 -4.50 11.43 -10.79
C LYS A 33 -3.94 10.27 -11.58
N LEU A 34 -4.82 9.47 -12.14
CA LEU A 34 -4.49 8.45 -13.13
C LEU A 34 -5.05 8.85 -14.50
N ASN A 35 -4.16 9.01 -15.48
CA ASN A 35 -4.53 9.43 -16.85
C ASN A 35 -5.36 10.73 -16.85
N GLY A 36 -4.94 11.71 -16.05
CA GLY A 36 -5.57 13.02 -15.92
C GLY A 36 -6.89 13.05 -15.14
N LYS A 37 -7.35 11.92 -14.60
CA LYS A 37 -8.58 11.83 -13.81
C LYS A 37 -8.25 11.67 -12.34
N THR A 38 -8.90 12.46 -11.48
CA THR A 38 -8.88 12.27 -10.05
C THR A 38 -9.45 10.90 -9.72
N HIS A 39 -8.77 10.17 -8.86
CA HIS A 39 -9.16 8.86 -8.39
C HIS A 39 -8.86 8.79 -6.89
N PHE A 40 -9.80 8.26 -6.11
CA PHE A 40 -9.54 7.95 -4.72
C PHE A 40 -8.94 6.55 -4.63
N TRP A 41 -7.73 6.45 -4.11
CA TRP A 41 -6.97 5.21 -4.08
C TRP A 41 -7.32 4.37 -2.84
N ARG A 42 -7.93 3.23 -3.07
CA ARG A 42 -8.36 2.26 -2.04
C ARG A 42 -7.35 1.13 -1.97
N PHE A 43 -6.27 1.36 -1.24
CA PHE A 43 -5.21 0.37 -1.11
C PHE A 43 -5.40 -0.54 0.09
N ILE A 44 -4.79 -1.72 -0.01
CA ILE A 44 -4.61 -2.65 1.08
C ILE A 44 -3.13 -2.92 1.30
N LEU A 45 -2.71 -3.07 2.55
CA LEU A 45 -1.35 -3.42 2.91
C LEU A 45 -1.14 -4.91 2.72
N ASP A 46 -0.06 -5.28 2.02
CA ASP A 46 0.34 -6.66 1.80
C ASP A 46 1.82 -6.82 2.20
N GLN A 47 2.07 -7.61 3.24
CA GLN A 47 3.42 -7.92 3.71
C GLN A 47 4.05 -9.10 2.93
N GLY A 48 3.27 -9.83 2.15
CA GLY A 48 3.73 -10.92 1.30
C GLY A 48 4.22 -12.16 2.05
N PHE A 49 3.85 -12.33 3.32
CA PHE A 49 4.13 -13.57 4.06
C PHE A 49 3.15 -14.68 3.68
N ASN A 50 3.61 -15.93 3.74
CA ASN A 50 2.74 -17.10 3.58
C ASN A 50 3.21 -18.25 4.49
N PRO A 51 2.30 -19.16 4.87
CA PRO A 51 2.61 -20.22 5.86
C PRO A 51 3.61 -21.26 5.36
N ASP A 52 3.69 -21.50 4.04
CA ASP A 52 4.47 -22.61 3.49
C ASP A 52 5.93 -22.23 3.19
N GLY A 53 6.21 -20.97 2.97
CA GLY A 53 7.54 -20.52 2.56
C GLY A 53 7.99 -19.20 3.15
N ILE A 54 7.24 -18.62 4.09
CA ILE A 54 7.48 -17.33 4.74
C ILE A 54 7.52 -16.22 3.68
N TYR A 55 8.68 -15.93 3.11
CA TYR A 55 8.89 -14.94 2.04
C TYR A 55 8.95 -15.54 0.64
N THR A 56 8.92 -16.86 0.49
CA THR A 56 8.95 -17.54 -0.81
C THR A 56 7.60 -18.18 -1.07
N TYR A 57 6.95 -17.78 -2.14
CA TYR A 57 5.67 -18.36 -2.49
C TYR A 57 5.82 -19.80 -3.02
N PRO A 58 4.90 -20.70 -2.67
CA PRO A 58 5.03 -22.11 -3.04
C PRO A 58 4.89 -22.35 -4.54
N ASP A 59 4.11 -21.54 -5.24
CA ASP A 59 3.87 -21.65 -6.67
C ASP A 59 3.48 -20.28 -7.29
N VAL A 60 3.34 -20.27 -8.61
CA VAL A 60 3.03 -19.07 -9.40
C VAL A 60 1.58 -18.62 -9.21
N GLU A 61 0.69 -19.55 -9.05
CA GLU A 61 -0.74 -19.32 -8.85
C GLU A 61 -1.01 -18.56 -7.55
N TYR A 62 -0.18 -18.79 -6.56
CA TYR A 62 -0.23 -18.10 -5.27
C TYR A 62 0.03 -16.60 -5.40
N LEU A 63 0.99 -16.21 -6.25
CA LEU A 63 1.34 -14.80 -6.49
C LEU A 63 0.17 -14.00 -7.10
N GLU A 64 -0.55 -14.61 -8.04
CA GLU A 64 -1.73 -13.98 -8.67
C GLU A 64 -2.92 -13.96 -7.71
N ALA A 65 -3.05 -15.00 -6.88
CA ALA A 65 -4.22 -15.17 -6.02
C ALA A 65 -4.35 -14.09 -4.93
N ASP A 66 -3.25 -13.60 -4.36
CA ASP A 66 -3.32 -12.54 -3.34
C ASP A 66 -3.77 -11.20 -3.95
N ILE A 67 -3.36 -10.90 -5.20
CA ILE A 67 -3.87 -9.74 -5.95
C ILE A 67 -5.38 -9.88 -6.17
N LEU A 68 -5.84 -11.07 -6.60
CA LEU A 68 -7.27 -11.33 -6.82
C LEU A 68 -8.08 -11.26 -5.52
N ARG A 69 -7.49 -11.63 -4.37
CA ARG A 69 -8.10 -11.48 -3.04
C ARG A 69 -8.31 -10.01 -2.68
N GLY A 70 -7.31 -9.16 -2.89
CA GLY A 70 -7.44 -7.71 -2.70
C GLY A 70 -8.55 -7.12 -3.57
N ILE A 71 -8.57 -7.48 -4.86
CA ILE A 71 -9.62 -7.07 -5.80
C ILE A 71 -11.01 -7.56 -5.37
N ALA A 72 -11.13 -8.79 -4.89
CA ALA A 72 -12.41 -9.35 -4.42
C ALA A 72 -12.99 -8.57 -3.24
N MET A 73 -12.14 -8.13 -2.31
CA MET A 73 -12.53 -7.29 -1.18
C MET A 73 -12.80 -5.82 -1.55
N GLY A 74 -12.62 -5.43 -2.82
CA GLY A 74 -12.93 -4.08 -3.29
C GLY A 74 -11.74 -3.11 -3.31
N PHE A 75 -10.55 -3.56 -3.00
CA PHE A 75 -9.36 -2.73 -3.13
C PHE A 75 -8.92 -2.64 -4.58
N ASP A 76 -8.49 -1.46 -4.99
CA ASP A 76 -8.04 -1.20 -6.36
C ASP A 76 -6.51 -1.20 -6.49
N GLY A 77 -5.79 -1.40 -5.41
CA GLY A 77 -4.33 -1.47 -5.36
C GLY A 77 -3.81 -1.93 -4.01
N ALA A 78 -2.48 -1.98 -3.89
CA ALA A 78 -1.81 -2.37 -2.66
C ALA A 78 -0.57 -1.54 -2.37
N ARG A 79 -0.24 -1.47 -1.09
CA ARG A 79 1.07 -1.13 -0.61
C ARG A 79 1.82 -2.44 -0.35
N LEU A 80 2.90 -2.68 -1.10
CA LEU A 80 3.74 -3.88 -1.00
C LEU A 80 4.77 -3.65 0.10
N HIS A 81 4.38 -3.99 1.35
CA HIS A 81 4.98 -3.47 2.57
C HIS A 81 6.26 -4.18 2.99
N GLN A 82 7.29 -3.38 3.29
CA GLN A 82 8.56 -3.78 3.95
C GLN A 82 9.35 -4.89 3.24
N ARG A 83 9.13 -5.09 1.94
CA ARG A 83 9.89 -6.07 1.14
C ARG A 83 9.91 -5.73 -0.33
N VAL A 84 10.83 -6.37 -1.06
CA VAL A 84 10.87 -6.36 -2.52
C VAL A 84 10.18 -7.63 -3.02
N PHE A 85 9.03 -7.46 -3.64
CA PHE A 85 8.26 -8.58 -4.18
C PHE A 85 8.91 -9.17 -5.43
N GLU A 86 8.53 -10.40 -5.76
CA GLU A 86 8.98 -11.09 -6.95
C GLU A 86 8.55 -10.32 -8.22
N PRO A 87 9.40 -10.27 -9.27
CA PRO A 87 9.02 -9.61 -10.53
C PRO A 87 7.71 -10.14 -11.13
N LEU A 88 7.41 -11.41 -10.87
CA LEU A 88 6.18 -12.04 -11.36
C LEU A 88 4.93 -11.52 -10.63
N THR A 89 5.03 -11.15 -9.35
CA THR A 89 3.94 -10.43 -8.64
C THR A 89 3.63 -9.11 -9.35
N LEU A 90 4.67 -8.34 -9.68
CA LEU A 90 4.50 -7.07 -10.39
C LEU A 90 3.91 -7.27 -11.80
N TYR A 91 4.28 -8.35 -12.49
CA TYR A 91 3.65 -8.74 -13.74
C TYR A 91 2.14 -8.97 -13.59
N TYR A 92 1.70 -9.66 -12.53
CA TYR A 92 0.28 -9.86 -12.27
C TYR A 92 -0.43 -8.56 -11.87
N CYS A 93 0.22 -7.68 -11.11
CA CYS A 93 -0.28 -6.34 -10.86
C CYS A 93 -0.48 -5.57 -12.18
N ASP A 94 0.48 -5.63 -13.09
CA ASP A 94 0.39 -5.03 -14.42
C ASP A 94 -0.76 -5.62 -15.24
N LYS A 95 -0.87 -6.95 -15.25
CA LYS A 95 -1.90 -7.71 -15.99
C LYS A 95 -3.32 -7.34 -15.54
N HIS A 96 -3.52 -7.24 -14.23
CA HIS A 96 -4.83 -6.93 -13.65
C HIS A 96 -5.12 -5.43 -13.54
N GLY A 97 -4.14 -4.57 -13.88
CA GLY A 97 -4.28 -3.13 -13.69
C GLY A 97 -4.39 -2.74 -12.21
N TYR A 98 -3.69 -3.44 -11.35
CA TYR A 98 -3.67 -3.28 -9.91
C TYR A 98 -2.47 -2.41 -9.49
N PRO A 99 -2.67 -1.12 -9.25
CA PRO A 99 -1.59 -0.20 -8.89
C PRO A 99 -1.00 -0.53 -7.53
N VAL A 100 0.32 -0.33 -7.42
CA VAL A 100 1.06 -0.62 -6.18
C VAL A 100 2.08 0.48 -5.91
N TRP A 101 2.47 0.63 -4.64
CA TRP A 101 3.68 1.35 -4.27
C TRP A 101 4.85 0.38 -4.21
N GLY A 102 5.97 0.76 -4.86
CA GLY A 102 7.25 0.07 -4.73
C GLY A 102 7.90 0.49 -3.42
N GLU A 103 8.09 -0.46 -2.51
CA GLU A 103 8.62 -0.22 -1.17
C GLU A 103 9.90 -1.04 -0.94
N PHE A 104 10.65 -0.71 0.10
CA PHE A 104 11.85 -1.42 0.50
C PHE A 104 11.82 -1.75 2.00
N GLY A 105 12.43 -2.87 2.38
CA GLY A 105 12.51 -3.27 3.80
C GLY A 105 13.60 -2.49 4.52
N ASP A 106 13.22 -1.68 5.50
CA ASP A 106 14.16 -0.86 6.27
C ASP A 106 14.13 -1.15 7.78
N TRP A 107 13.21 -1.96 8.25
CA TRP A 107 13.16 -2.35 9.65
C TRP A 107 14.42 -3.11 10.06
N GLY A 108 15.00 -2.70 11.18
CA GLY A 108 16.26 -3.23 11.69
C GLY A 108 17.51 -2.63 11.03
N LEU A 109 17.36 -1.70 10.07
CA LEU A 109 18.49 -1.01 9.46
C LEU A 109 19.14 -0.05 10.46
N ASN A 110 20.43 -0.23 10.72
CA ASN A 110 21.21 0.70 11.54
C ASN A 110 21.64 1.91 10.69
N LEU A 111 20.81 2.94 10.62
CA LEU A 111 21.08 4.16 9.86
C LEU A 111 22.26 4.99 10.39
N ALA A 112 22.71 4.76 11.64
CA ALA A 112 23.94 5.37 12.15
C ALA A 112 25.20 4.73 11.56
N SER A 113 25.09 3.60 10.87
CA SER A 113 26.20 2.94 10.18
C SER A 113 26.34 3.44 8.74
N PRO A 114 27.44 4.15 8.38
CA PRO A 114 27.67 4.57 7.01
C PRO A 114 27.68 3.41 6.00
N GLN A 115 28.12 2.22 6.43
CA GLN A 115 28.16 1.04 5.59
C GLN A 115 26.74 0.50 5.34
N ALA A 116 25.85 0.49 6.33
CA ALA A 116 24.48 0.06 6.18
C ALA A 116 23.75 1.00 5.19
N PHE A 117 23.89 2.31 5.36
CA PHE A 117 23.29 3.28 4.43
C PHE A 117 23.83 3.14 3.00
N LYS A 118 25.14 2.96 2.84
CA LYS A 118 25.75 2.73 1.51
C LYS A 118 25.18 1.48 0.84
N THR A 119 24.96 0.41 1.60
CA THR A 119 24.39 -0.83 1.08
C THR A 119 22.94 -0.62 0.72
N PHE A 120 22.14 -0.06 1.62
CA PHE A 120 20.72 0.23 1.43
C PHE A 120 20.47 1.09 0.18
N SER A 121 21.18 2.21 0.05
CA SER A 121 20.99 3.12 -1.09
C SER A 121 21.33 2.47 -2.44
N ARG A 122 22.39 1.66 -2.49
CA ARG A 122 22.74 0.91 -3.69
C ARG A 122 21.67 -0.13 -4.04
N GLU A 123 21.18 -0.86 -3.05
CA GLU A 123 20.16 -1.90 -3.25
C GLU A 123 18.82 -1.29 -3.65
N TRP A 124 18.42 -0.19 -3.02
CA TRP A 124 17.24 0.57 -3.43
C TRP A 124 17.30 0.97 -4.92
N LEU A 125 18.39 1.55 -5.37
CA LEU A 125 18.56 1.91 -6.79
C LEU A 125 18.52 0.68 -7.71
N ASN A 126 19.04 -0.46 -7.27
CA ASN A 126 18.96 -1.71 -8.05
C ASN A 126 17.51 -2.22 -8.13
N VAL A 127 16.73 -2.11 -7.06
CA VAL A 127 15.29 -2.43 -7.05
C VAL A 127 14.55 -1.52 -8.03
N MET A 128 14.74 -0.22 -7.93
CA MET A 128 14.13 0.73 -8.87
C MET A 128 14.49 0.40 -10.32
N LYS A 129 15.76 0.09 -10.60
CA LYS A 129 16.24 -0.29 -11.94
C LYS A 129 15.56 -1.56 -12.44
N ARG A 130 15.39 -2.57 -11.59
CA ARG A 130 14.70 -3.82 -11.92
C ARG A 130 13.25 -3.57 -12.27
N ASP A 131 12.57 -2.77 -11.43
CA ASP A 131 11.11 -2.65 -11.43
C ASP A 131 10.60 -1.43 -12.22
N PHE A 132 11.50 -0.59 -12.74
CA PHE A 132 11.17 0.69 -13.39
C PHE A 132 10.09 0.57 -14.47
N ASN A 133 10.11 -0.50 -15.26
CA ASN A 133 9.20 -0.68 -16.39
C ASN A 133 7.83 -1.28 -16.02
N HIS A 134 7.59 -1.61 -14.74
CA HIS A 134 6.28 -2.06 -14.31
C HIS A 134 5.29 -0.89 -14.23
N PRO A 135 4.26 -0.85 -15.09
CA PRO A 135 3.30 0.25 -15.09
C PRO A 135 2.38 0.25 -13.85
N SER A 136 2.24 -0.87 -13.14
CA SER A 136 1.51 -0.96 -11.88
C SER A 136 2.15 -0.16 -10.75
N ILE A 137 3.47 0.00 -10.76
CA ILE A 137 4.14 0.84 -9.76
C ILE A 137 3.78 2.29 -10.04
N ILE A 138 3.02 2.92 -9.13
CA ILE A 138 2.55 4.29 -9.26
C ILE A 138 3.23 5.26 -8.29
N GLY A 139 4.05 4.77 -7.38
CA GLY A 139 4.83 5.56 -6.42
C GLY A 139 5.96 4.73 -5.83
N TRP A 140 6.94 5.41 -5.25
CA TRP A 140 8.10 4.83 -4.57
C TRP A 140 8.10 5.23 -3.10
N CYS A 141 8.42 4.29 -2.21
CA CYS A 141 8.50 4.52 -0.77
C CYS A 141 9.72 3.80 -0.19
N PRO A 142 10.89 4.44 -0.03
CA PRO A 142 12.10 3.78 0.44
C PRO A 142 12.10 3.44 1.94
N PHE A 143 11.34 4.16 2.76
CA PHE A 143 11.32 3.98 4.21
C PHE A 143 9.91 3.90 4.77
N ASN A 144 9.77 3.17 5.88
CA ASN A 144 8.55 3.10 6.68
C ASN A 144 8.85 3.39 8.14
N GLU A 145 8.14 4.36 8.74
CA GLU A 145 8.21 4.67 10.19
C GLU A 145 9.63 4.86 10.72
N THR A 146 10.53 5.35 9.86
CA THR A 146 11.96 5.47 10.16
C THR A 146 12.23 6.76 10.88
N GLN A 147 12.64 6.66 12.15
CA GLN A 147 12.94 7.80 13.02
C GLN A 147 14.44 8.17 12.97
N ASP A 148 14.75 9.38 13.44
CA ASP A 148 16.12 9.87 13.69
C ASP A 148 17.07 9.89 12.48
N ALA A 149 16.52 9.88 11.26
CA ALA A 149 17.28 9.83 10.02
C ALA A 149 16.86 10.88 8.97
N TYR A 150 16.32 12.00 9.38
CA TYR A 150 15.72 13.00 8.49
C TYR A 150 16.60 13.41 7.31
N SER A 151 17.91 13.60 7.54
CA SER A 151 18.83 13.93 6.45
C SER A 151 19.02 12.78 5.46
N LEU A 152 19.05 11.53 5.94
CA LEU A 152 19.18 10.33 5.10
C LEU A 152 17.89 10.06 4.33
N ILE A 153 16.74 10.25 4.96
CA ILE A 153 15.43 10.19 4.31
C ILE A 153 15.37 11.18 3.15
N GLY A 154 15.76 12.44 3.39
CA GLY A 154 15.80 13.47 2.36
C GLY A 154 16.79 13.17 1.23
N ILE A 155 17.95 12.57 1.52
CA ILE A 155 18.92 12.14 0.51
C ILE A 155 18.30 11.02 -0.34
N MET A 156 17.64 10.04 0.27
CA MET A 156 17.00 8.94 -0.46
C MET A 156 15.84 9.44 -1.32
N TYR A 157 15.05 10.39 -0.84
CA TYR A 157 14.04 11.07 -1.66
C TYR A 157 14.67 11.67 -2.91
N GLU A 158 15.74 12.47 -2.77
CA GLU A 158 16.41 13.10 -3.91
C GLU A 158 17.00 12.07 -4.88
N MET A 159 17.63 11.01 -4.38
CA MET A 159 18.17 9.94 -5.21
C MET A 159 17.07 9.24 -6.01
N THR A 160 15.93 8.99 -5.36
CA THR A 160 14.76 8.37 -5.99
C THR A 160 14.20 9.27 -7.08
N LYS A 161 14.01 10.56 -6.81
CA LYS A 161 13.54 11.55 -7.79
C LYS A 161 14.50 11.76 -8.95
N GLN A 162 15.81 11.73 -8.72
CA GLN A 162 16.80 11.82 -9.81
C GLN A 162 16.77 10.59 -10.71
N TYR A 163 16.48 9.41 -10.15
CA TYR A 163 16.35 8.18 -10.93
C TYR A 163 15.02 8.11 -11.68
N ASP A 164 13.92 8.47 -11.03
CA ASP A 164 12.57 8.45 -11.60
C ASP A 164 11.84 9.78 -11.34
N THR A 165 11.77 10.61 -12.35
CA THR A 165 11.04 11.88 -12.33
C THR A 165 9.56 11.74 -12.65
N THR A 166 9.09 10.52 -12.97
CA THR A 166 7.74 10.28 -13.50
C THR A 166 6.74 9.83 -12.45
N ARG A 167 7.22 9.35 -11.30
CA ARG A 167 6.40 8.86 -10.20
C ARG A 167 6.57 9.73 -8.95
N PRO A 168 5.50 9.88 -8.15
CA PRO A 168 5.62 10.47 -6.83
C PRO A 168 6.45 9.59 -5.90
N VAL A 169 7.10 10.23 -4.94
CA VAL A 169 7.89 9.59 -3.89
C VAL A 169 7.34 10.00 -2.54
N ILE A 170 7.07 8.99 -1.71
CA ILE A 170 6.86 9.15 -0.28
C ILE A 170 8.23 8.91 0.36
N ASP A 171 8.74 9.91 1.05
CA ASP A 171 10.10 9.88 1.60
C ASP A 171 10.28 8.81 2.68
N ALA A 172 9.36 8.79 3.66
CA ALA A 172 9.19 7.76 4.67
C ALA A 172 7.72 7.72 5.07
N SER A 173 7.05 6.59 4.85
CA SER A 173 5.63 6.46 5.19
C SER A 173 5.41 6.53 6.70
N GLY A 174 4.38 7.26 7.12
CA GLY A 174 3.97 7.35 8.53
C GLY A 174 4.04 8.76 9.12
N TRP A 175 4.88 8.96 10.13
CA TRP A 175 4.94 10.22 10.90
C TRP A 175 6.30 10.94 10.86
N CYS A 176 7.30 10.36 10.22
CA CYS A 176 8.66 10.88 10.16
C CYS A 176 9.02 11.32 8.74
N HIS A 177 8.53 12.49 8.33
CA HIS A 177 8.84 13.04 7.03
C HIS A 177 10.06 13.95 7.07
N SER A 178 10.86 13.93 5.99
CA SER A 178 11.81 14.97 5.70
C SER A 178 11.09 16.24 5.20
N ALA A 179 11.83 17.30 4.94
CA ALA A 179 11.22 18.50 4.34
C ALA A 179 10.77 18.31 2.88
N LYS A 180 11.00 17.12 2.31
CA LYS A 180 10.75 16.80 0.90
C LYS A 180 10.03 15.46 0.79
N THR A 181 8.78 15.52 0.40
CA THR A 181 7.96 14.39 0.00
C THR A 181 6.98 14.85 -1.07
N ASP A 182 6.63 14.01 -2.03
CA ASP A 182 5.59 14.36 -3.00
C ASP A 182 4.19 14.09 -2.42
N ILE A 183 4.04 13.05 -1.60
CA ILE A 183 2.79 12.71 -0.91
C ILE A 183 3.07 12.77 0.59
N LEU A 184 2.39 13.67 1.29
CA LEU A 184 2.41 13.69 2.74
C LEU A 184 1.34 12.73 3.25
N ASP A 185 1.80 11.64 3.82
CA ASP A 185 0.94 10.58 4.34
C ASP A 185 0.99 10.51 5.88
N ALA A 186 0.12 9.68 6.44
CA ALA A 186 0.10 9.39 7.88
C ALA A 186 -0.34 7.95 8.13
N HIS A 187 0.10 7.39 9.28
CA HIS A 187 -0.46 6.20 9.89
C HIS A 187 -1.37 6.60 11.03
N ASP A 188 -2.61 6.16 11.02
CA ASP A 188 -3.56 6.47 12.09
C ASP A 188 -4.50 5.29 12.32
N TYR A 189 -4.30 4.62 13.43
CA TYR A 189 -5.10 3.48 13.86
C TYR A 189 -6.23 3.88 14.83
N GLU A 190 -6.73 5.12 14.70
CA GLU A 190 -7.91 5.58 15.42
C GLU A 190 -9.11 4.68 15.11
N GLN A 191 -9.75 4.18 16.16
CA GLN A 191 -10.84 3.20 16.03
C GLN A 191 -12.21 3.84 15.81
N SER A 192 -12.32 5.16 15.99
CA SER A 192 -13.57 5.90 15.83
C SER A 192 -13.64 6.64 14.50
N GLY A 193 -14.60 6.32 13.65
CA GLY A 193 -14.87 7.08 12.43
C GLY A 193 -15.20 8.54 12.68
N VAL A 194 -15.86 8.86 13.82
CA VAL A 194 -16.11 10.25 14.23
C VAL A 194 -14.78 10.99 14.45
N ARG A 195 -13.85 10.37 15.17
CA ARG A 195 -12.52 10.96 15.41
C ARG A 195 -11.73 11.11 14.11
N LEU A 196 -11.80 10.14 13.21
CA LEU A 196 -11.18 10.25 11.89
C LEU A 196 -11.80 11.41 11.07
N THR A 197 -13.11 11.61 11.16
CA THR A 197 -13.77 12.77 10.52
C THR A 197 -13.29 14.09 11.12
N GLU A 198 -13.12 14.17 12.44
CA GLU A 198 -12.59 15.35 13.12
C GLU A 198 -11.14 15.66 12.68
N LYS A 199 -10.33 14.63 12.44
CA LYS A 199 -8.93 14.78 12.01
C LYS A 199 -8.81 15.10 10.51
N TYR A 200 -9.46 14.33 9.66
CA TYR A 200 -9.24 14.30 8.21
C TYR A 200 -10.39 14.79 7.36
N GLY A 201 -11.56 15.08 7.94
CA GLY A 201 -12.69 15.68 7.24
C GLY A 201 -12.40 17.12 6.79
N ASP A 202 -13.28 17.73 6.00
CA ASP A 202 -13.08 19.05 5.37
C ASP A 202 -12.86 20.21 6.33
N GLY A 203 -13.27 20.09 7.55
CA GLY A 203 -13.02 21.03 8.64
C GLY A 203 -11.98 20.54 9.65
N GLY A 204 -11.30 19.46 9.34
CA GLY A 204 -10.39 18.79 10.25
C GLY A 204 -9.23 19.67 10.73
N SER A 205 -8.90 19.53 12.01
CA SER A 205 -7.96 20.40 12.71
C SER A 205 -6.53 19.89 12.69
N GLU A 206 -6.33 18.61 12.42
CA GLU A 206 -4.98 18.01 12.40
C GLU A 206 -4.39 18.05 10.99
N ASN A 207 -3.13 18.29 10.90
CA ASN A 207 -2.29 18.52 9.75
C ASN A 207 -3.02 18.58 8.38
N PRO A 208 -3.42 19.78 7.91
CA PRO A 208 -4.25 19.91 6.70
C PRO A 208 -3.54 19.49 5.42
N SER A 209 -2.24 19.26 5.47
CA SER A 209 -1.43 18.85 4.32
C SER A 209 -1.41 17.34 4.10
N ILE A 210 -1.86 16.52 5.07
CA ILE A 210 -1.98 15.07 4.87
C ILE A 210 -3.02 14.81 3.78
N SER A 211 -2.59 14.09 2.74
CA SER A 211 -3.41 13.76 1.58
C SER A 211 -3.66 12.26 1.41
N PHE A 212 -2.95 11.41 2.16
CA PHE A 212 -3.09 9.96 2.09
C PHE A 212 -2.98 9.34 3.49
N LEU A 213 -3.87 8.43 3.83
CA LEU A 213 -3.76 7.66 5.06
C LEU A 213 -3.20 6.27 4.72
N SER A 214 -1.88 6.16 4.79
CA SER A 214 -1.10 5.02 4.29
C SER A 214 -1.14 3.78 5.17
N GLU A 215 -1.67 3.92 6.39
CA GLU A 215 -2.09 2.82 7.24
C GLU A 215 -3.27 3.25 8.12
N TYR A 216 -4.34 2.44 8.15
CA TYR A 216 -5.47 2.61 9.05
C TYR A 216 -6.18 1.28 9.31
N GLY A 217 -7.07 1.27 10.25
CA GLY A 217 -7.91 0.12 10.61
C GLY A 217 -7.18 -0.85 11.51
N GLY A 218 -6.52 -1.84 10.95
CA GLY A 218 -5.74 -2.81 11.70
C GLY A 218 -6.55 -3.58 12.75
N ILE A 219 -7.87 -3.70 12.56
CA ILE A 219 -8.81 -4.26 13.55
C ILE A 219 -8.53 -5.76 13.69
N MET A 220 -8.14 -6.18 14.89
CA MET A 220 -7.96 -7.61 15.17
C MET A 220 -9.29 -8.37 15.05
N TRP A 221 -9.29 -9.46 14.28
CA TRP A 221 -10.41 -10.39 14.21
C TRP A 221 -9.96 -11.84 14.17
N ALA A 222 -9.93 -12.47 15.34
CA ALA A 222 -9.64 -13.89 15.54
C ALA A 222 -10.29 -14.31 16.87
N PRO A 223 -11.61 -14.43 16.96
CA PRO A 223 -12.34 -14.64 18.22
C PRO A 223 -11.84 -15.84 19.03
N GLU A 224 -11.42 -16.89 18.35
CA GLU A 224 -10.88 -18.13 18.96
C GLU A 224 -9.50 -17.93 19.62
N LYS A 225 -8.82 -16.81 19.33
CA LYS A 225 -7.49 -16.49 19.84
C LYS A 225 -7.47 -15.29 20.79
N TYR A 226 -8.63 -14.69 21.10
CA TYR A 226 -8.68 -13.54 21.98
C TYR A 226 -8.17 -13.90 23.40
N GLY A 227 -7.19 -13.14 23.86
CA GLY A 227 -6.60 -13.31 25.19
C GLY A 227 -5.56 -14.43 25.32
N VAL A 228 -5.17 -15.09 24.22
CA VAL A 228 -4.15 -16.14 24.24
C VAL A 228 -2.89 -15.65 23.53
N ASP A 229 -2.94 -15.52 22.21
CA ASP A 229 -1.81 -15.07 21.39
C ASP A 229 -2.35 -14.26 20.21
N GLY A 230 -1.62 -13.21 19.84
CA GLY A 230 -1.95 -12.39 18.70
C GLY A 230 -2.32 -10.96 19.09
N TRP A 231 -2.17 -10.07 18.10
CA TRP A 231 -2.39 -8.66 18.27
C TRP A 231 -3.03 -8.00 17.03
N GLY A 232 -3.51 -6.83 17.24
CA GLY A 232 -4.05 -5.88 16.26
C GLY A 232 -4.36 -4.59 16.99
N TYR A 233 -4.86 -3.61 16.28
CA TYR A 233 -5.07 -2.27 16.84
C TYR A 233 -6.44 -2.12 17.49
N GLY A 234 -6.47 -1.39 18.60
CA GLY A 234 -7.68 -1.04 19.33
C GLY A 234 -8.30 -2.19 20.13
N ILE A 235 -9.56 -2.00 20.55
CA ILE A 235 -10.33 -2.98 21.32
C ILE A 235 -10.89 -4.03 20.37
N HIS A 236 -10.79 -5.29 20.74
CA HIS A 236 -11.33 -6.41 19.95
C HIS A 236 -12.86 -6.26 19.80
N PRO A 237 -13.41 -6.37 18.56
CA PRO A 237 -14.86 -6.40 18.36
C PRO A 237 -15.50 -7.61 19.04
N GLU A 238 -16.68 -7.42 19.62
CA GLU A 238 -17.40 -8.48 20.32
C GLU A 238 -17.99 -9.54 19.36
N ASN A 239 -18.28 -9.13 18.13
CA ASN A 239 -18.87 -9.97 17.10
C ASN A 239 -18.57 -9.41 15.70
N GLU A 240 -18.91 -10.17 14.66
CA GLU A 240 -18.69 -9.79 13.27
C GLU A 240 -19.40 -8.48 12.89
N GLU A 241 -20.62 -8.26 13.38
CA GLU A 241 -21.37 -7.05 13.11
C GLU A 241 -20.64 -5.80 13.67
N ALA A 242 -20.10 -5.90 14.88
CA ALA A 242 -19.30 -4.85 15.50
C ALA A 242 -18.01 -4.56 14.74
N PHE A 243 -17.38 -5.60 14.18
CA PHE A 243 -16.22 -5.43 13.29
C PHE A 243 -16.61 -4.67 12.02
N LEU A 244 -17.63 -5.14 11.32
CA LEU A 244 -18.09 -4.55 10.06
C LEU A 244 -18.57 -3.10 10.23
N GLU A 245 -19.26 -2.79 11.33
CA GLU A 245 -19.69 -1.43 11.62
C GLU A 245 -18.50 -0.49 11.90
N ARG A 246 -17.48 -0.97 12.62
CA ARG A 246 -16.25 -0.21 12.85
C ARG A 246 -15.52 0.03 11.55
N LEU A 247 -15.30 -1.02 10.74
CA LEU A 247 -14.68 -0.90 9.44
C LEU A 247 -15.42 0.09 8.54
N ARG A 248 -16.76 0.01 8.52
CA ARG A 248 -17.61 0.93 7.75
C ARG A 248 -17.44 2.35 8.24
N SER A 249 -17.52 2.58 9.55
CA SER A 249 -17.42 3.91 10.15
C SER A 249 -16.08 4.57 9.85
N GLN A 250 -14.97 3.84 10.02
CA GLN A 250 -13.63 4.33 9.71
C GLN A 250 -13.47 4.62 8.21
N THR A 251 -13.78 3.65 7.36
CA THR A 251 -13.60 3.75 5.91
C THR A 251 -14.44 4.87 5.32
N HIS A 252 -15.71 4.98 5.72
CA HIS A 252 -16.59 6.03 5.22
C HIS A 252 -16.16 7.42 5.68
N ALA A 253 -15.61 7.56 6.89
CA ALA A 253 -15.05 8.83 7.35
C ALA A 253 -13.90 9.32 6.42
N LEU A 254 -13.09 8.40 5.94
CA LEU A 254 -11.99 8.72 4.99
C LEU A 254 -12.52 9.01 3.59
N LEU A 255 -13.49 8.21 3.09
CA LEU A 255 -14.09 8.42 1.76
C LEU A 255 -14.89 9.72 1.67
N ASP A 256 -15.45 10.20 2.78
CA ASP A 256 -16.20 11.46 2.87
C ASP A 256 -15.29 12.70 3.05
N SER A 257 -13.98 12.50 3.13
CA SER A 257 -13.00 13.58 3.14
C SER A 257 -12.79 14.16 1.73
N GLY A 258 -12.92 15.49 1.60
CA GLY A 258 -12.52 16.21 0.38
C GLY A 258 -11.02 16.51 0.30
N ARG A 259 -10.23 16.09 1.30
CA ARG A 259 -8.78 16.35 1.39
C ARG A 259 -7.93 15.13 1.07
N LEU A 260 -8.41 13.94 1.41
CA LEU A 260 -7.67 12.70 1.16
C LEU A 260 -7.82 12.26 -0.28
N CYS A 261 -6.72 11.80 -0.88
CA CYS A 261 -6.72 11.17 -2.20
C CYS A 261 -6.66 9.64 -2.13
N GLY A 262 -6.57 9.06 -0.94
CA GLY A 262 -6.56 7.62 -0.76
C GLY A 262 -6.29 7.17 0.67
N PHE A 263 -6.42 5.88 0.84
CA PHE A 263 -6.07 5.17 2.06
C PHE A 263 -5.43 3.80 1.75
N CYS A 264 -4.81 3.21 2.78
CA CYS A 264 -4.36 1.82 2.78
C CYS A 264 -4.82 1.13 4.06
N TYR A 265 -5.68 0.12 3.93
CA TYR A 265 -6.17 -0.67 5.07
C TYR A 265 -5.12 -1.71 5.50
N THR A 266 -4.86 -1.82 6.78
CA THR A 266 -3.99 -2.83 7.39
C THR A 266 -4.83 -3.98 7.94
N GLN A 267 -4.87 -5.23 7.34
CA GLN A 267 -4.14 -5.60 6.16
C GLN A 267 -4.84 -6.73 5.36
N LEU A 268 -4.22 -7.23 4.29
CA LEU A 268 -4.82 -8.26 3.43
C LEU A 268 -4.97 -9.61 4.16
N THR A 269 -3.88 -10.11 4.71
CA THR A 269 -3.85 -11.40 5.43
C THR A 269 -3.27 -11.23 6.81
N ASP A 270 -3.63 -12.11 7.73
CA ASP A 270 -2.87 -12.26 8.96
C ASP A 270 -1.40 -12.58 8.65
N VAL A 271 -0.53 -12.17 9.53
CA VAL A 271 0.90 -12.49 9.49
C VAL A 271 1.30 -13.04 10.86
N GLU A 272 1.37 -14.35 10.98
CA GLU A 272 1.72 -15.06 12.22
C GLU A 272 0.83 -14.62 13.40
N GLU A 273 1.34 -13.80 14.32
CA GLU A 273 0.64 -13.29 15.49
C GLU A 273 -0.10 -11.96 15.25
N GLU A 274 0.09 -11.34 14.11
CA GLU A 274 -0.62 -10.13 13.70
C GLU A 274 -1.94 -10.51 13.02
N LEU A 275 -3.05 -10.43 13.78
CA LEU A 275 -4.35 -11.03 13.42
C LEU A 275 -5.39 -9.99 12.94
N ASN A 276 -4.96 -9.01 12.17
CA ASN A 276 -5.78 -7.92 11.66
C ASN A 276 -6.05 -8.00 10.14
N GLY A 277 -5.68 -9.13 9.51
CA GLY A 277 -5.97 -9.39 8.11
C GLY A 277 -7.47 -9.58 7.84
N LEU A 278 -7.91 -9.28 6.61
CA LEU A 278 -9.26 -9.65 6.11
C LEU A 278 -9.34 -11.12 5.70
N TYR A 279 -8.19 -11.73 5.47
CA TYR A 279 -8.01 -13.17 5.31
C TYR A 279 -7.14 -13.71 6.43
N THR A 280 -7.32 -14.97 6.77
CA THR A 280 -6.41 -15.69 7.68
C THR A 280 -5.02 -15.85 7.02
N TYR A 281 -4.03 -16.26 7.81
CA TYR A 281 -2.67 -16.50 7.29
C TYR A 281 -2.64 -17.58 6.19
N ASP A 282 -3.55 -18.58 6.25
CA ASP A 282 -3.75 -19.61 5.21
C ASP A 282 -4.78 -19.19 4.13
N ARG A 283 -5.09 -17.89 4.00
CA ARG A 283 -5.89 -17.26 2.94
C ARG A 283 -7.37 -17.63 2.91
N LYS A 284 -7.93 -18.05 4.02
CA LYS A 284 -9.39 -18.18 4.15
C LYS A 284 -10.00 -16.80 4.41
N PRO A 285 -11.09 -16.43 3.73
CA PRO A 285 -11.74 -15.15 4.01
C PRO A 285 -12.33 -15.20 5.44
N LYS A 286 -12.11 -14.15 6.21
CA LYS A 286 -12.70 -13.96 7.54
C LYS A 286 -14.12 -13.40 7.47
N PHE A 287 -14.45 -12.78 6.34
CA PHE A 287 -15.73 -12.13 6.07
C PHE A 287 -16.17 -12.44 4.64
N ASP A 288 -17.46 -12.24 4.37
CA ASP A 288 -17.95 -12.27 2.98
C ASP A 288 -17.28 -11.14 2.18
N PRO A 289 -16.50 -11.44 1.13
CA PRO A 289 -15.85 -10.44 0.31
C PRO A 289 -16.80 -9.39 -0.28
N ALA A 290 -18.06 -9.77 -0.56
CA ALA A 290 -19.04 -8.84 -1.10
C ALA A 290 -19.42 -7.75 -0.08
N VAL A 291 -19.52 -8.10 1.20
CA VAL A 291 -19.82 -7.15 2.28
C VAL A 291 -18.66 -6.16 2.48
N ILE A 292 -17.42 -6.67 2.51
CA ILE A 292 -16.24 -5.82 2.59
C ILE A 292 -16.17 -4.89 1.37
N ARG A 293 -16.38 -5.44 0.17
CA ARG A 293 -16.38 -4.68 -1.07
C ARG A 293 -17.39 -3.54 -1.08
N GLU A 294 -18.58 -3.75 -0.56
CA GLU A 294 -19.61 -2.70 -0.44
C GLU A 294 -19.11 -1.53 0.42
N ILE A 295 -18.43 -1.82 1.53
CA ILE A 295 -17.86 -0.79 2.42
C ILE A 295 -16.75 -0.02 1.71
N ILE A 296 -15.79 -0.73 1.11
CA ILE A 296 -14.59 -0.16 0.49
C ILE A 296 -14.93 0.65 -0.77
N GLN A 297 -15.90 0.20 -1.58
CA GLN A 297 -16.24 0.79 -2.87
C GLN A 297 -17.29 1.90 -2.81
N LYS A 298 -17.66 2.37 -1.62
CA LYS A 298 -18.45 3.61 -1.51
C LYS A 298 -17.74 4.70 -2.32
N LYS A 299 -18.50 5.46 -3.11
CA LYS A 299 -17.97 6.59 -3.88
C LYS A 299 -17.35 7.62 -2.93
N ALA A 300 -16.11 8.00 -3.20
CA ALA A 300 -15.42 9.01 -2.41
C ALA A 300 -15.85 10.42 -2.82
N LYS A 301 -15.79 11.35 -1.87
CA LYS A 301 -16.20 12.75 -2.10
C LYS A 301 -15.39 13.43 -3.22
N ILE A 302 -14.09 13.16 -3.31
CA ILE A 302 -13.24 13.75 -4.36
C ILE A 302 -13.53 13.20 -5.77
N GLU A 303 -14.32 12.14 -5.89
CA GLU A 303 -14.75 11.53 -7.17
C GLU A 303 -16.13 12.07 -7.63
N GLU A 304 -16.75 12.96 -6.86
CA GLU A 304 -18.01 13.64 -7.21
C GLU A 304 -17.78 14.78 -8.20
#